data_b5bc41228c3e2aecd60622290091d1cb
#
_entry.id   b5bc41228c3e2aecd60622290091d1cb
#
_cell.length_a   1.000
_cell.length_b   1.000
_cell.length_c   1.000
_cell.angle_alpha   90.00
_cell.angle_beta   90.00
_cell.angle_gamma   90.00
#
_symmetry.space_group_name_H-M   'P 1'
#
loop_
_entity.id
_entity.type
_entity.pdbx_description
1 polymer ?
#
loop_
_entity_poly.entity_id
_entity_poly.type
_entity_poly.pdbx_seq_one_letter_code
_entity_poly.pdbx_strand_id
1 'polypeptide(L)'
;MPKGFRAIVVSKKDEEFDIDIENRTIDELPDGDLLIRVEFSSLNYKDALSATGAKGVTKVYPHTPGIDAAGIVEQSNNEHFPIGSSVIVTGFDLGMDTSGGFSEYIRVPSQWAVKCPSNFSTNEAMMLGTAGMTCLLYTSPSPRDGLLSRMPSS
;
A
#
# COMPACT_ATOMS: atom_id res chain seq x y z
N MET A 1 26.23 9.67 -2.08
CA MET A 1 25.52 9.23 -3.27
C MET A 1 24.10 8.94 -2.86
N PRO A 2 23.06 9.33 -3.63
CA PRO A 2 21.70 8.98 -3.30
C PRO A 2 21.55 7.45 -3.25
N LYS A 3 20.84 6.92 -2.26
CA LYS A 3 20.61 5.49 -2.10
C LYS A 3 19.64 5.04 -3.20
N GLY A 4 20.13 4.18 -4.11
CA GLY A 4 19.33 3.58 -5.17
C GLY A 4 18.55 2.38 -4.66
N PHE A 5 17.37 2.12 -5.28
CA PHE A 5 16.52 0.98 -4.99
C PHE A 5 15.74 0.57 -6.25
N ARG A 6 15.20 -0.64 -6.27
CA ARG A 6 14.39 -1.15 -7.38
C ARG A 6 12.91 -0.94 -7.11
N ALA A 7 12.18 -0.62 -8.17
CA ALA A 7 10.73 -0.51 -8.14
C ALA A 7 10.13 -1.06 -9.44
N ILE A 8 8.93 -1.58 -9.36
CA ILE A 8 8.09 -1.81 -10.54
C ILE A 8 7.56 -0.44 -10.97
N VAL A 9 7.82 -0.07 -12.21
CA VAL A 9 7.38 1.20 -12.79
C VAL A 9 6.48 0.94 -13.98
N VAL A 10 5.31 1.53 -13.95
CA VAL A 10 4.36 1.56 -15.06
C VAL A 10 4.53 2.87 -15.81
N SER A 11 4.90 2.79 -17.06
CA SER A 11 5.05 3.95 -17.95
C SER A 11 3.94 3.94 -19.01
N LYS A 12 3.41 5.13 -19.29
CA LYS A 12 2.43 5.31 -20.38
C LYS A 12 3.14 5.84 -21.61
N LYS A 13 3.00 5.10 -22.73
CA LYS A 13 3.45 5.51 -24.07
C LYS A 13 2.22 5.50 -24.98
N ASP A 14 1.76 6.68 -25.37
CA ASP A 14 0.52 6.86 -26.12
C ASP A 14 -0.69 6.23 -25.39
N GLU A 15 -1.27 5.16 -25.93
CA GLU A 15 -2.39 4.41 -25.33
C GLU A 15 -1.94 3.08 -24.68
N GLU A 16 -0.64 2.75 -24.72
CA GLU A 16 -0.09 1.51 -24.18
C GLU A 16 0.57 1.76 -22.81
N PHE A 17 0.51 0.74 -21.95
CA PHE A 17 1.13 0.74 -20.64
C PHE A 17 2.21 -0.33 -20.60
N ASP A 18 3.43 0.10 -20.29
CA ASP A 18 4.62 -0.75 -20.19
C ASP A 18 5.01 -0.88 -18.73
N ILE A 19 5.41 -2.10 -18.32
CA ILE A 19 5.73 -2.42 -16.92
C ILE A 19 7.16 -2.95 -16.89
N ASP A 20 8.04 -2.21 -16.20
CA ASP A 20 9.43 -2.57 -16.06
C ASP A 20 9.92 -2.49 -14.60
N ILE A 21 11.05 -3.13 -14.31
CA ILE A 21 11.77 -2.96 -13.03
C ILE A 21 12.86 -1.92 -13.27
N GLU A 22 12.69 -0.76 -12.65
CA GLU A 22 13.63 0.35 -12.77
C GLU A 22 14.42 0.58 -11.47
N ASN A 23 15.63 1.14 -11.63
CA ASN A 23 16.37 1.69 -10.51
C ASN A 23 15.93 3.13 -10.25
N ARG A 24 15.45 3.39 -9.06
CA ARG A 24 14.99 4.69 -8.57
C ARG A 24 15.91 5.18 -7.45
N THR A 25 15.75 6.41 -7.05
CA THR A 25 16.46 6.99 -5.90
C THR A 25 15.50 7.47 -4.82
N ILE A 26 15.95 7.48 -3.57
CA ILE A 26 15.12 7.94 -2.44
C ILE A 26 14.67 9.39 -2.60
N ASP A 27 15.44 10.19 -3.31
CA ASP A 27 15.14 11.61 -3.57
C ASP A 27 13.96 11.81 -4.55
N GLU A 28 13.62 10.77 -5.32
CA GLU A 28 12.46 10.77 -6.23
C GLU A 28 11.15 10.39 -5.53
N LEU A 29 11.22 9.86 -4.31
CA LEU A 29 10.04 9.54 -3.55
C LEU A 29 9.31 10.82 -3.10
N PRO A 30 7.97 10.79 -3.00
CA PRO A 30 7.18 11.93 -2.55
C PRO A 30 7.56 12.35 -1.12
N ASP A 31 7.12 13.54 -0.71
CA ASP A 31 7.30 14.01 0.65
C ASP A 31 6.51 13.15 1.66
N GLY A 32 7.09 12.94 2.83
CA GLY A 32 6.48 12.18 3.92
C GLY A 32 7.39 12.07 5.13
N ASP A 33 6.77 11.81 6.27
CA ASP A 33 7.45 11.75 7.57
C ASP A 33 8.26 10.47 7.76
N LEU A 34 7.85 9.39 7.09
CA LEU A 34 8.45 8.07 7.25
C LEU A 34 9.04 7.58 5.93
N LEU A 35 10.33 7.22 5.94
CA LEU A 35 10.95 6.39 4.92
C LEU A 35 10.93 4.94 5.41
N ILE A 36 10.26 4.07 4.66
CA ILE A 36 10.08 2.67 5.02
C ILE A 36 10.79 1.81 3.99
N ARG A 37 11.68 0.92 4.47
CA ARG A 37 12.22 -0.17 3.68
C ARG A 37 11.16 -1.28 3.64
N VAL A 38 10.58 -1.48 2.48
CA VAL A 38 9.53 -2.48 2.27
C VAL A 38 10.14 -3.88 2.32
N GLU A 39 9.53 -4.76 3.10
CA GLU A 39 9.89 -6.17 3.18
C GLU A 39 8.89 -7.03 2.43
N PHE A 40 7.61 -6.70 2.54
CA PHE A 40 6.51 -7.41 1.89
C PHE A 40 5.44 -6.42 1.42
N SER A 41 4.76 -6.81 0.36
CA SER A 41 3.57 -6.16 -0.17
C SER A 41 2.53 -7.23 -0.51
N SER A 42 1.28 -6.85 -0.71
CA SER A 42 0.22 -7.76 -1.15
C SER A 42 -0.33 -7.35 -2.50
N LEU A 43 -0.86 -8.33 -3.25
CA LEU A 43 -1.47 -8.10 -4.55
C LEU A 43 -2.96 -7.82 -4.39
N ASN A 44 -3.41 -6.74 -5.00
CA ASN A 44 -4.81 -6.35 -4.99
C ASN A 44 -5.30 -6.08 -6.42
N TYR A 45 -6.59 -6.25 -6.65
CA TYR A 45 -7.21 -5.94 -7.96
C TYR A 45 -6.94 -4.48 -8.39
N LYS A 46 -6.88 -3.55 -7.42
CA LYS A 46 -6.60 -2.13 -7.67
C LYS A 46 -5.19 -1.91 -8.24
N ASP A 47 -4.22 -2.72 -7.86
CA ASP A 47 -2.85 -2.66 -8.40
C ASP A 47 -2.83 -3.02 -9.89
N ALA A 48 -3.61 -4.04 -10.29
CA ALA A 48 -3.77 -4.41 -11.69
C ALA A 48 -4.46 -3.30 -12.49
N LEU A 49 -5.47 -2.65 -11.92
CA LEU A 49 -6.13 -1.51 -12.56
C LEU A 49 -5.18 -0.31 -12.72
N SER A 50 -4.34 -0.02 -11.72
CA SER A 50 -3.30 1.00 -11.80
C SER A 50 -2.28 0.66 -12.90
N ALA A 51 -1.83 -0.60 -12.95
CA ALA A 51 -0.84 -1.05 -13.92
C ALA A 51 -1.34 -1.10 -15.36
N THR A 52 -2.64 -1.21 -15.58
CA THR A 52 -3.26 -1.26 -16.91
C THR A 52 -3.90 0.06 -17.36
N GLY A 53 -3.73 1.11 -16.58
CA GLY A 53 -4.25 2.44 -16.92
C GLY A 53 -5.76 2.59 -16.84
N ALA A 54 -6.42 1.81 -15.98
CA ALA A 54 -7.86 1.92 -15.78
C ALA A 54 -8.24 3.33 -15.32
N LYS A 55 -9.24 3.91 -15.99
CA LYS A 55 -9.70 5.28 -15.71
C LYS A 55 -10.14 5.44 -14.26
N GLY A 56 -9.67 6.50 -13.61
CA GLY A 56 -10.05 6.87 -12.25
C GLY A 56 -9.26 6.19 -11.13
N VAL A 57 -8.23 5.41 -11.46
CA VAL A 57 -7.33 4.78 -10.48
C VAL A 57 -6.04 5.57 -10.34
N THR A 58 -5.22 5.61 -11.38
CA THR A 58 -3.97 6.39 -11.39
C THR A 58 -4.06 7.49 -12.45
N LYS A 59 -3.68 8.71 -12.07
CA LYS A 59 -3.80 9.88 -12.94
C LYS A 59 -2.48 10.23 -13.65
N VAL A 60 -1.36 9.95 -12.99
CA VAL A 60 -0.04 10.41 -13.43
C VAL A 60 0.89 9.21 -13.61
N TYR A 61 1.58 9.17 -14.74
CA TYR A 61 2.60 8.18 -15.08
C TYR A 61 3.92 8.90 -15.42
N PRO A 62 5.12 8.30 -15.20
CA PRO A 62 5.33 6.93 -14.69
C PRO A 62 4.92 6.77 -13.22
N HIS A 63 4.50 5.56 -12.83
CA HIS A 63 3.93 5.28 -11.52
C HIS A 63 4.38 3.92 -10.99
N THR A 64 4.49 3.79 -9.66
CA THR A 64 4.74 2.51 -8.97
C THR A 64 3.47 2.05 -8.26
N PRO A 65 2.84 0.93 -8.66
CA PRO A 65 1.67 0.38 -7.99
C PRO A 65 2.00 -0.23 -6.61
N GLY A 66 0.97 -0.77 -5.95
CA GLY A 66 1.05 -1.45 -4.67
C GLY A 66 0.37 -0.66 -3.56
N ILE A 67 -0.91 -0.94 -3.29
CA ILE A 67 -1.71 -0.22 -2.27
C ILE A 67 -1.44 -0.67 -0.85
N ASP A 68 -0.66 -1.74 -0.68
CA ASP A 68 -0.27 -2.30 0.61
C ASP A 68 1.25 -2.43 0.72
N ALA A 69 1.80 -2.16 1.89
CA ALA A 69 3.20 -2.38 2.19
C ALA A 69 3.39 -2.67 3.69
N ALA A 70 4.34 -3.53 4.02
CA ALA A 70 4.85 -3.70 5.37
C ALA A 70 6.38 -3.73 5.34
N GLY A 71 6.99 -3.13 6.33
CA GLY A 71 8.44 -3.04 6.37
C GLY A 71 8.96 -2.31 7.62
N ILE A 72 10.20 -1.89 7.53
CA ILE A 72 10.95 -1.28 8.64
C ILE A 72 11.16 0.20 8.37
N VAL A 73 10.90 1.02 9.36
CA VAL A 73 11.17 2.47 9.32
C VAL A 73 12.68 2.69 9.31
N GLU A 74 13.21 3.32 8.25
CA GLU A 74 14.63 3.70 8.15
C GLU A 74 14.89 5.20 8.44
N GLN A 75 13.90 6.07 8.18
CA GLN A 75 13.95 7.47 8.59
C GLN A 75 12.57 7.88 9.12
N SER A 76 12.56 8.70 10.15
CA SER A 76 11.33 9.16 10.78
C SER A 76 11.49 10.56 11.32
N ASN A 77 10.49 11.40 11.08
CA ASN A 77 10.30 12.68 11.73
C ASN A 77 9.19 12.62 12.79
N ASN A 78 8.73 11.41 13.16
CA ASN A 78 7.64 11.19 14.12
C ASN A 78 8.08 10.25 15.25
N GLU A 79 8.01 10.72 16.49
CA GLU A 79 8.44 9.96 17.68
C GLU A 79 7.63 8.68 17.92
N HIS A 80 6.40 8.61 17.42
CA HIS A 80 5.57 7.39 17.50
C HIS A 80 6.10 6.24 16.64
N PHE A 81 6.90 6.54 15.63
CA PHE A 81 7.49 5.56 14.71
C PHE A 81 9.01 5.67 14.70
N PRO A 82 9.71 5.28 15.79
CA PRO A 82 11.15 5.33 15.81
C PRO A 82 11.77 4.43 14.74
N ILE A 83 12.98 4.78 14.31
CA ILE A 83 13.78 3.98 13.37
C ILE A 83 13.89 2.54 13.88
N GLY A 84 13.72 1.57 13.00
CA GLY A 84 13.68 0.14 13.30
C GLY A 84 12.27 -0.39 13.65
N SER A 85 11.25 0.47 13.75
CA SER A 85 9.87 0.01 13.96
C SER A 85 9.35 -0.76 12.75
N SER A 86 8.71 -1.90 13.00
CA SER A 86 7.91 -2.61 11.99
C SER A 86 6.56 -1.91 11.81
N VAL A 87 6.21 -1.60 10.57
CA VAL A 87 5.00 -0.85 10.22
C VAL A 87 4.26 -1.46 9.05
N ILE A 88 2.97 -1.17 9.00
CA ILE A 88 2.04 -1.55 7.94
C ILE A 88 1.44 -0.27 7.38
N VAL A 89 1.34 -0.19 6.06
CA VAL A 89 0.64 0.88 5.33
C VAL A 89 -0.34 0.22 4.37
N THR A 90 -1.62 0.54 4.48
CA THR A 90 -2.67 0.00 3.60
C THR A 90 -3.63 1.11 3.19
N GLY A 91 -3.97 1.16 1.90
CA GLY A 91 -4.94 2.12 1.39
C GLY A 91 -4.40 3.55 1.28
N PHE A 92 -5.23 4.55 1.57
CA PHE A 92 -4.97 5.96 1.25
C PHE A 92 -4.66 6.13 -0.25
N ASP A 93 -3.68 6.96 -0.60
CA ASP A 93 -3.24 7.16 -1.99
C ASP A 93 -2.02 6.31 -2.38
N LEU A 94 -1.59 5.38 -1.48
CA LEU A 94 -0.45 4.49 -1.74
C LEU A 94 -0.71 3.65 -3.00
N GLY A 95 0.23 3.64 -3.92
CA GLY A 95 0.14 2.86 -5.16
C GLY A 95 -0.93 3.34 -6.16
N MET A 96 -1.51 4.51 -5.93
CA MET A 96 -2.49 5.15 -6.84
C MET A 96 -1.99 6.50 -7.36
N ASP A 97 -1.99 7.53 -6.53
CA ASP A 97 -1.44 8.85 -6.85
C ASP A 97 -0.09 9.08 -6.13
N THR A 98 0.37 8.12 -5.34
CA THR A 98 1.65 8.11 -4.60
C THR A 98 2.37 6.80 -4.88
N SER A 99 3.70 6.81 -5.02
CA SER A 99 4.53 5.61 -5.25
C SER A 99 4.22 4.52 -4.23
N GLY A 100 3.89 3.33 -4.72
CA GLY A 100 3.34 2.22 -3.96
C GLY A 100 4.34 1.18 -3.49
N GLY A 101 3.80 0.14 -2.87
CA GLY A 101 4.53 -0.92 -2.20
C GLY A 101 5.27 -1.91 -3.12
N PHE A 102 5.10 -1.84 -4.45
CA PHE A 102 5.89 -2.66 -5.38
C PHE A 102 7.27 -2.05 -5.64
N SER A 103 7.90 -1.61 -4.57
CA SER A 103 9.24 -1.03 -4.52
C SER A 103 9.96 -1.42 -3.24
N GLU A 104 11.29 -1.34 -3.25
CA GLU A 104 12.09 -1.62 -2.04
C GLU A 104 11.97 -0.51 -0.98
N TYR A 105 11.52 0.69 -1.37
CA TYR A 105 11.30 1.83 -0.47
C TYR A 105 10.04 2.60 -0.83
N ILE A 106 9.34 3.03 0.22
CA ILE A 106 8.25 4.02 0.12
C ILE A 106 8.51 5.16 1.10
N ARG A 107 8.01 6.36 0.77
CA ARG A 107 7.94 7.46 1.71
C ARG A 107 6.50 7.92 1.84
N VAL A 108 6.00 7.96 3.08
CA VAL A 108 4.59 8.22 3.37
C VAL A 108 4.42 9.16 4.56
N PRO A 109 3.29 9.87 4.65
CA PRO A 109 2.89 10.54 5.88
C PRO A 109 2.72 9.52 7.02
N SER A 110 3.15 9.87 8.23
CA SER A 110 3.09 8.97 9.40
C SER A 110 1.67 8.55 9.77
N GLN A 111 0.67 9.36 9.46
CA GLN A 111 -0.75 9.05 9.66
C GLN A 111 -1.27 7.89 8.81
N TRP A 112 -0.55 7.47 7.78
CA TRP A 112 -0.90 6.30 6.97
C TRP A 112 -0.35 5.00 7.55
N ALA A 113 0.61 5.08 8.46
CA ALA A 113 1.28 3.93 9.02
C ALA A 113 0.62 3.47 10.32
N VAL A 114 0.59 2.17 10.52
CA VAL A 114 0.23 1.52 11.80
C VAL A 114 1.41 0.65 12.22
N LYS A 115 1.71 0.62 13.52
CA LYS A 115 2.71 -0.32 14.04
C LYS A 115 2.26 -1.76 13.79
N CYS A 116 3.14 -2.57 13.26
CA CYS A 116 2.91 -4.01 13.18
C CYS A 116 2.82 -4.57 14.61
N PRO A 117 1.76 -5.30 14.97
CA PRO A 117 1.66 -5.92 16.29
C PRO A 117 2.85 -6.85 16.56
N SER A 118 3.32 -6.90 17.82
CA SER A 118 4.52 -7.66 18.19
C SER A 118 4.42 -9.19 17.97
N ASN A 119 3.21 -9.69 17.88
CA ASN A 119 2.90 -11.10 17.60
C ASN A 119 2.66 -11.37 16.11
N PHE A 120 2.92 -10.40 15.24
CA PHE A 120 2.74 -10.47 13.80
C PHE A 120 4.04 -10.10 13.09
N SER A 121 4.42 -10.86 12.09
CA SER A 121 5.50 -10.49 11.17
C SER A 121 4.95 -9.60 10.05
N THR A 122 5.83 -8.85 9.40
CA THR A 122 5.50 -8.06 8.20
C THR A 122 4.96 -8.94 7.06
N ASN A 123 5.44 -10.19 6.97
CA ASN A 123 4.93 -11.20 6.04
C ASN A 123 3.46 -11.56 6.34
N GLU A 124 3.16 -11.93 7.58
CA GLU A 124 1.78 -12.27 7.99
C GLU A 124 0.83 -11.09 7.81
N ALA A 125 1.29 -9.87 8.09
CA ALA A 125 0.53 -8.66 7.86
C ALA A 125 0.13 -8.52 6.38
N MET A 126 1.05 -8.83 5.45
CA MET A 126 0.79 -8.74 4.01
C MET A 126 0.06 -9.96 3.43
N MET A 127 0.07 -11.09 4.12
CA MET A 127 -0.85 -12.22 3.80
C MET A 127 -2.31 -11.84 4.02
N LEU A 128 -2.59 -10.94 4.96
CA LEU A 128 -3.91 -10.35 5.16
C LEU A 128 -4.15 -9.17 4.20
N GLY A 129 -3.34 -8.14 4.29
CA GLY A 129 -3.43 -6.94 3.49
C GLY A 129 -4.83 -6.31 3.45
N THR A 130 -5.06 -5.46 2.47
CA THR A 130 -6.38 -4.87 2.20
C THR A 130 -7.43 -5.94 1.85
N ALA A 131 -7.06 -6.99 1.11
CA ALA A 131 -7.98 -8.05 0.71
C ALA A 131 -8.49 -8.84 1.91
N GLY A 132 -7.61 -9.25 2.84
CA GLY A 132 -7.99 -9.98 4.05
C GLY A 132 -8.85 -9.13 4.99
N MET A 133 -8.51 -7.86 5.17
CA MET A 133 -9.29 -6.93 5.97
C MET A 133 -10.71 -6.72 5.38
N THR A 134 -10.81 -6.56 4.08
CA THR A 134 -12.10 -6.43 3.38
C THR A 134 -12.94 -7.69 3.54
N CYS A 135 -12.34 -8.87 3.39
CA CYS A 135 -13.02 -10.15 3.60
C CYS A 135 -13.54 -10.27 5.04
N LEU A 136 -12.74 -9.93 6.04
CA LEU A 136 -13.12 -9.97 7.45
C LEU A 136 -14.31 -9.02 7.73
N LEU A 137 -14.26 -7.80 7.24
CA LEU A 137 -15.33 -6.82 7.43
C LEU A 137 -16.62 -7.25 6.75
N TYR A 138 -16.54 -7.87 5.57
CA TYR A 138 -17.71 -8.35 4.83
C TYR A 138 -18.35 -9.57 5.48
N THR A 139 -17.56 -10.47 6.07
CA THR A 139 -18.05 -11.70 6.69
C THR A 139 -18.40 -11.56 8.18
N SER A 140 -17.98 -10.47 8.82
CA SER A 140 -18.32 -10.20 10.22
C SER A 140 -19.79 -9.80 10.35
N PRO A 141 -20.56 -10.42 11.28
CA PRO A 141 -21.97 -10.06 11.48
C PRO A 141 -22.08 -8.59 11.89
N SER A 142 -22.87 -7.83 11.12
CA SER A 142 -23.18 -6.44 11.45
C SER A 142 -24.33 -6.40 12.46
N PRO A 143 -24.35 -5.42 13.39
CA PRO A 143 -25.53 -5.19 14.24
C PRO A 143 -26.83 -4.97 13.45
N ARG A 144 -26.74 -4.60 12.16
CA ARG A 144 -27.88 -4.44 11.25
C ARG A 144 -28.37 -5.76 10.66
N ASP A 145 -27.54 -6.80 10.59
CA ASP A 145 -27.92 -8.10 10.01
C ASP A 145 -28.99 -8.79 10.86
N GLY A 146 -29.01 -8.56 12.18
CA GLY A 146 -30.04 -9.03 13.09
C GLY A 146 -31.43 -8.35 12.92
N LEU A 147 -31.48 -7.20 12.25
CA LEU A 147 -32.73 -6.46 12.00
C LEU A 147 -33.43 -6.94 10.70
N LEU A 148 -32.65 -7.39 9.71
CA LEU A 148 -33.17 -7.89 8.44
C LEU A 148 -33.82 -9.29 8.59
N SER A 149 -33.39 -10.09 9.58
CA SER A 149 -33.99 -11.41 9.86
C SER A 149 -35.34 -11.35 10.57
N ARG A 150 -35.84 -10.16 10.94
CA ARG A 150 -37.10 -9.93 11.64
C ARG A 150 -38.21 -9.34 10.77
N MET A 151 -38.04 -9.30 9.46
CA MET A 151 -39.18 -8.96 8.59
C MET A 151 -40.15 -10.13 8.56
N PRO A 152 -41.40 -9.94 9.02
CA PRO A 152 -42.43 -10.99 8.88
C PRO A 152 -42.66 -11.24 7.41
N SER A 153 -42.62 -12.50 7.01
CA SER A 153 -43.13 -12.95 5.71
C SER A 153 -44.60 -12.60 5.61
N SER A 154 -44.92 -11.63 4.78
CA SER A 154 -46.30 -11.38 4.34
C SER A 154 -46.77 -12.43 3.38
#